data_a2d6cb913cc811a585ddbe722ee6e119
#
_entry.id   a2d6cb913cc811a585ddbe722ee6e119
#
_cell.length_a   1.000
_cell.length_b   1.000
_cell.length_c   1.000
_cell.angle_alpha   90.00
_cell.angle_beta   90.00
_cell.angle_gamma   90.00
#
_symmetry.space_group_name_H-M   'P 1'
#
loop_
_entity.id
_entity.type
_entity.pdbx_description
1 polymer ?
#
loop_
_entity_poly.entity_id
_entity_poly.type
_entity_poly.pdbx_seq_one_letter_code
_entity_poly.pdbx_strand_id
1 'polypeptide(L)'
;MTVATLFLSYRQENDTHRANVRTFGEQLLAAGIQVVLDEFYLDTHPGGPDEGWPAWCKSHAAKSEKVLIVGSPGWYRCYDGTEVLGAGLGAAVEGRVITQRIYNESGLNRIARLVVFDPAARFGMPLDLQGYHSFHATNDFNSIVKWVTTTSATTVTLPLLNDWPAASPVLDWQPADCESAREAFTRLLTRDAPYRVILIRGQSGTGKSHLTRYLLSLALKCNWLACGRFDLKSGADLDAEFSRFVLNLGVDEAVRAVTGGSPRVRLDGVFNALRARAQPTLLLFDTFEQGGEWAQWVEDALLVTPRAPWLRLLVAGQHVPQPAGTAWENLTAPIIPLQPLGWEPWYQFGKRYRPNITPEFIQQVHSLSGANHSLLSQLLSPSV
;
A
#
# COMPACT_ATOMS: atom_id res chain seq x y z
N MET A 1 -16.98 26.63 -7.74
CA MET A 1 -17.01 25.29 -7.13
C MET A 1 -16.74 24.32 -8.26
N THR A 2 -15.64 23.60 -8.25
CA THR A 2 -15.37 22.53 -9.21
C THR A 2 -16.34 21.39 -8.89
N VAL A 3 -17.14 20.99 -9.88
CA VAL A 3 -18.05 19.84 -9.76
C VAL A 3 -17.21 18.58 -9.79
N ALA A 4 -17.37 17.73 -8.79
CA ALA A 4 -16.59 16.47 -8.70
C ALA A 4 -16.96 15.54 -9.86
N THR A 5 -15.95 15.04 -10.56
CA THR A 5 -16.11 14.10 -11.68
C THR A 5 -16.13 12.67 -11.14
N LEU A 6 -17.21 11.95 -11.43
CA LEU A 6 -17.45 10.57 -11.04
C LEU A 6 -17.43 9.64 -12.26
N PHE A 7 -16.56 8.66 -12.26
CA PHE A 7 -16.56 7.60 -13.27
C PHE A 7 -17.34 6.39 -12.77
N LEU A 8 -18.29 5.88 -13.56
CA LEU A 8 -19.00 4.62 -13.30
C LEU A 8 -18.30 3.48 -14.05
N SER A 9 -17.60 2.65 -13.29
CA SER A 9 -16.95 1.44 -13.82
C SER A 9 -17.91 0.27 -13.70
N TYR A 10 -18.28 -0.34 -14.80
CA TYR A 10 -19.19 -1.49 -14.83
C TYR A 10 -18.87 -2.43 -15.98
N ARG A 11 -19.43 -3.64 -15.92
CA ARG A 11 -19.47 -4.58 -17.03
C ARG A 11 -20.88 -4.73 -17.53
N GLN A 12 -21.06 -4.73 -18.84
CA GLN A 12 -22.35 -4.99 -19.48
C GLN A 12 -22.69 -6.48 -19.33
N GLU A 13 -23.45 -6.83 -18.27
CA GLU A 13 -23.88 -8.23 -18.04
C GLU A 13 -25.02 -8.62 -18.98
N ASN A 14 -26.04 -7.75 -19.07
CA ASN A 14 -27.21 -7.89 -19.90
C ASN A 14 -27.91 -6.53 -20.03
N ASP A 15 -28.96 -6.45 -20.88
CA ASP A 15 -29.68 -5.19 -21.14
C ASP A 15 -30.33 -4.58 -19.90
N THR A 16 -30.87 -5.41 -18.99
CA THR A 16 -31.45 -4.95 -17.74
C THR A 16 -30.41 -4.31 -16.84
N HIS A 17 -29.25 -4.93 -16.69
CA HIS A 17 -28.14 -4.39 -15.92
C HIS A 17 -27.65 -3.06 -16.49
N ARG A 18 -27.48 -3.01 -17.80
CA ARG A 18 -27.10 -1.81 -18.54
C ARG A 18 -28.11 -0.66 -18.32
N ALA A 19 -29.40 -0.93 -18.45
CA ALA A 19 -30.46 0.04 -18.20
C ALA A 19 -30.46 0.56 -16.75
N ASN A 20 -30.24 -0.31 -15.77
CA ASN A 20 -30.11 0.07 -14.36
C ASN A 20 -28.92 0.98 -14.11
N VAL A 21 -27.77 0.69 -14.71
CA VAL A 21 -26.56 1.54 -14.61
C VAL A 21 -26.81 2.90 -15.22
N ARG A 22 -27.44 2.97 -16.39
CA ARG A 22 -27.79 4.21 -17.07
C ARG A 22 -28.76 5.06 -16.20
N THR A 23 -29.84 4.46 -15.73
CA THR A 23 -30.83 5.14 -14.87
C THR A 23 -30.18 5.68 -13.58
N PHE A 24 -29.29 4.88 -12.98
CA PHE A 24 -28.54 5.31 -11.80
C PHE A 24 -27.60 6.48 -12.12
N GLY A 25 -26.94 6.47 -13.26
CA GLY A 25 -26.12 7.57 -13.75
C GLY A 25 -26.94 8.85 -13.95
N GLU A 26 -28.15 8.75 -14.53
CA GLU A 26 -29.08 9.86 -14.71
C GLU A 26 -29.54 10.47 -13.37
N GLN A 27 -29.80 9.63 -12.37
CA GLN A 27 -30.12 10.08 -11.01
C GLN A 27 -28.97 10.87 -10.37
N LEU A 28 -27.73 10.41 -10.56
CA LEU A 28 -26.53 11.09 -10.07
C LEU A 28 -26.31 12.43 -10.80
N LEU A 29 -26.55 12.50 -12.11
CA LEU A 29 -26.54 13.76 -12.88
C LEU A 29 -27.58 14.74 -12.34
N ALA A 30 -28.81 14.26 -12.08
CA ALA A 30 -29.89 15.08 -11.50
C ALA A 30 -29.54 15.58 -10.08
N ALA A 31 -28.69 14.85 -9.34
CA ALA A 31 -28.18 15.28 -8.04
C ALA A 31 -26.97 16.25 -8.15
N GLY A 32 -26.60 16.70 -9.35
CA GLY A 32 -25.56 17.68 -9.60
C GLY A 32 -24.13 17.12 -9.65
N ILE A 33 -23.98 15.80 -9.84
CA ILE A 33 -22.69 15.14 -9.99
C ILE A 33 -22.33 15.06 -11.48
N GLN A 34 -21.10 15.36 -11.86
CA GLN A 34 -20.61 15.16 -13.22
C GLN A 34 -20.26 13.68 -13.41
N VAL A 35 -21.14 12.92 -14.07
CA VAL A 35 -20.98 11.49 -14.31
C VAL A 35 -20.32 11.22 -15.64
N VAL A 36 -19.28 10.37 -15.64
CA VAL A 36 -18.66 9.81 -16.82
C VAL A 36 -19.12 8.36 -16.95
N LEU A 37 -19.85 8.07 -18.02
CA LEU A 37 -20.40 6.77 -18.36
C LEU A 37 -20.32 6.57 -19.88
N ASP A 38 -19.94 5.41 -20.34
CA ASP A 38 -19.83 5.07 -21.77
C ASP A 38 -21.15 5.26 -22.51
N GLU A 39 -22.27 4.93 -21.90
CA GLU A 39 -23.61 5.14 -22.45
C GLU A 39 -23.87 6.64 -22.76
N PHE A 40 -23.49 7.53 -21.82
CA PHE A 40 -23.66 8.97 -22.05
C PHE A 40 -22.71 9.52 -23.09
N TYR A 41 -21.52 8.92 -23.21
CA TYR A 41 -20.57 9.27 -24.26
C TYR A 41 -21.14 8.91 -25.63
N LEU A 42 -21.76 7.73 -25.77
CA LEU A 42 -22.36 7.25 -27.02
C LEU A 42 -23.56 8.11 -27.47
N ASP A 43 -24.30 8.73 -26.58
CA ASP A 43 -25.41 9.63 -26.94
C ASP A 43 -24.93 10.82 -27.79
N THR A 44 -23.69 11.26 -27.56
CA THR A 44 -23.10 12.40 -28.29
C THR A 44 -22.06 11.97 -29.33
N HIS A 45 -21.51 10.77 -29.20
CA HIS A 45 -20.47 10.21 -30.07
C HIS A 45 -20.83 8.78 -30.50
N PRO A 46 -21.82 8.61 -31.41
CA PRO A 46 -22.34 7.29 -31.78
C PRO A 46 -21.30 6.37 -32.44
N GLY A 47 -20.18 6.91 -32.91
CA GLY A 47 -19.04 6.15 -33.43
C GLY A 47 -18.10 5.61 -32.33
N GLY A 48 -18.31 5.96 -31.07
CA GLY A 48 -17.39 5.66 -29.99
C GLY A 48 -16.14 6.57 -29.96
N PRO A 49 -15.21 6.32 -29.05
CA PRO A 49 -13.99 7.12 -28.91
C PRO A 49 -12.95 6.78 -29.98
N ASP A 50 -12.33 7.79 -30.57
CA ASP A 50 -11.30 7.63 -31.61
C ASP A 50 -10.08 6.84 -31.10
N GLU A 51 -9.74 6.96 -29.83
CA GLU A 51 -8.67 6.22 -29.17
C GLU A 51 -9.04 4.77 -28.83
N GLY A 52 -10.29 4.38 -29.04
CA GLY A 52 -10.85 3.08 -28.68
C GLY A 52 -11.23 2.95 -27.19
N TRP A 53 -12.21 2.08 -26.93
CA TRP A 53 -12.76 1.89 -25.59
C TRP A 53 -11.74 1.58 -24.47
N PRO A 54 -10.73 0.70 -24.66
CA PRO A 54 -9.75 0.43 -23.61
C PRO A 54 -8.94 1.66 -23.20
N ALA A 55 -8.58 2.52 -24.15
CA ALA A 55 -7.85 3.75 -23.86
C ALA A 55 -8.75 4.79 -23.18
N TRP A 56 -10.00 4.93 -23.65
CA TRP A 56 -11.01 5.80 -23.06
C TRP A 56 -11.29 5.40 -21.60
N CYS A 57 -11.62 4.16 -21.32
CA CYS A 57 -11.84 3.61 -19.98
C CYS A 57 -10.64 3.84 -19.06
N LYS A 58 -9.44 3.52 -19.54
CA LYS A 58 -8.21 3.76 -18.80
C LYS A 58 -8.03 5.23 -18.43
N SER A 59 -8.27 6.14 -19.38
CA SER A 59 -8.13 7.57 -19.17
C SER A 59 -9.10 8.09 -18.11
N HIS A 60 -10.37 7.69 -18.19
CA HIS A 60 -11.40 8.14 -17.25
C HIS A 60 -11.26 7.51 -15.86
N ALA A 61 -10.94 6.22 -15.78
CA ALA A 61 -10.61 5.56 -14.51
C ALA A 61 -9.40 6.21 -13.81
N ALA A 62 -8.43 6.73 -14.58
CA ALA A 62 -7.24 7.39 -14.03
C ALA A 62 -7.49 8.84 -13.60
N LYS A 63 -8.32 9.61 -14.32
CA LYS A 63 -8.45 11.06 -14.16
C LYS A 63 -9.64 11.50 -13.31
N SER A 64 -10.70 10.69 -13.22
CA SER A 64 -11.89 11.05 -12.45
C SER A 64 -11.58 11.14 -10.95
N GLU A 65 -12.14 12.13 -10.27
CA GLU A 65 -11.89 12.33 -8.84
C GLU A 65 -12.39 11.15 -8.00
N LYS A 66 -13.54 10.59 -8.41
CA LYS A 66 -14.14 9.43 -7.74
C LYS A 66 -14.50 8.36 -8.78
N VAL A 67 -14.53 7.12 -8.34
CA VAL A 67 -14.97 5.97 -9.13
C VAL A 67 -15.99 5.17 -8.33
N LEU A 68 -17.15 4.91 -8.92
CA LEU A 68 -18.09 3.91 -8.43
C LEU A 68 -17.97 2.65 -9.28
N ILE A 69 -17.62 1.57 -8.63
CA ILE A 69 -17.57 0.24 -9.22
C ILE A 69 -18.94 -0.37 -9.08
N VAL A 70 -19.63 -0.61 -10.18
CA VAL A 70 -20.91 -1.34 -10.18
C VAL A 70 -20.59 -2.82 -10.08
N GLY A 71 -20.76 -3.37 -8.88
CA GLY A 71 -20.43 -4.76 -8.58
C GLY A 71 -21.34 -5.74 -9.28
N SER A 72 -20.74 -6.64 -10.05
CA SER A 72 -21.39 -7.75 -10.72
C SER A 72 -20.44 -8.94 -10.85
N PRO A 73 -20.95 -10.18 -10.97
CA PRO A 73 -20.09 -11.35 -11.12
C PRO A 73 -19.12 -11.25 -12.31
N GLY A 74 -19.54 -10.66 -13.41
CA GLY A 74 -18.67 -10.47 -14.57
C GLY A 74 -17.63 -9.40 -14.37
N TRP A 75 -17.96 -8.29 -13.68
CA TRP A 75 -16.96 -7.28 -13.33
C TRP A 75 -15.87 -7.88 -12.43
N TYR A 76 -16.27 -8.71 -11.45
CA TYR A 76 -15.32 -9.38 -10.55
C TYR A 76 -14.39 -10.34 -11.30
N ARG A 77 -14.93 -11.14 -12.24
CA ARG A 77 -14.09 -12.00 -13.09
C ARG A 77 -13.10 -11.22 -13.95
N CYS A 78 -13.51 -10.05 -14.48
CA CYS A 78 -12.61 -9.17 -15.22
C CYS A 78 -11.48 -8.64 -14.30
N TYR A 79 -11.83 -8.27 -13.08
CA TYR A 79 -10.87 -7.78 -12.08
C TYR A 79 -9.84 -8.85 -11.72
N ASP A 80 -10.28 -10.07 -11.43
CA ASP A 80 -9.43 -11.20 -11.05
C ASP A 80 -8.70 -11.84 -12.25
N GLY A 81 -8.97 -11.38 -13.47
CA GLY A 81 -8.37 -11.91 -14.69
C GLY A 81 -8.86 -13.31 -15.06
N THR A 82 -10.01 -13.75 -14.53
CA THR A 82 -10.63 -15.06 -14.80
C THR A 82 -11.72 -15.03 -15.86
N GLU A 83 -11.97 -13.87 -16.47
CA GLU A 83 -12.93 -13.73 -17.57
C GLU A 83 -12.41 -14.34 -18.86
N VAL A 84 -13.33 -14.74 -19.74
CA VAL A 84 -13.00 -15.33 -21.06
C VAL A 84 -12.22 -14.33 -21.91
N LEU A 85 -11.17 -14.82 -22.59
CA LEU A 85 -10.32 -14.00 -23.46
C LEU A 85 -11.17 -13.23 -24.50
N GLY A 86 -10.99 -11.92 -24.54
CA GLY A 86 -11.71 -11.02 -25.45
C GLY A 86 -13.00 -10.43 -24.90
N ALA A 87 -13.51 -10.90 -23.75
CA ALA A 87 -14.68 -10.34 -23.10
C ALA A 87 -14.27 -9.37 -21.97
N GLY A 88 -15.04 -8.29 -21.77
CA GLY A 88 -14.86 -7.37 -20.64
C GLY A 88 -13.52 -6.63 -20.58
N LEU A 89 -12.85 -6.42 -21.69
CA LEU A 89 -11.53 -5.77 -21.76
C LEU A 89 -11.51 -4.38 -21.10
N GLY A 90 -12.57 -3.61 -21.23
CA GLY A 90 -12.73 -2.32 -20.56
C GLY A 90 -12.66 -2.46 -19.04
N ALA A 91 -13.54 -3.30 -18.47
CA ALA A 91 -13.62 -3.53 -17.03
C ALA A 91 -12.31 -4.11 -16.45
N ALA A 92 -11.61 -4.97 -17.19
CA ALA A 92 -10.32 -5.50 -16.77
C ALA A 92 -9.23 -4.41 -16.71
N VAL A 93 -9.21 -3.49 -17.68
CA VAL A 93 -8.29 -2.33 -17.68
C VAL A 93 -8.66 -1.35 -16.57
N GLU A 94 -9.95 -1.05 -16.38
CA GLU A 94 -10.44 -0.19 -15.32
C GLU A 94 -10.07 -0.73 -13.94
N GLY A 95 -10.29 -2.02 -13.68
CA GLY A 95 -9.96 -2.68 -12.43
C GLY A 95 -8.49 -2.51 -12.07
N ARG A 96 -7.57 -2.72 -13.01
CA ARG A 96 -6.12 -2.52 -12.80
C ARG A 96 -5.79 -1.07 -12.46
N VAL A 97 -6.39 -0.10 -13.17
CA VAL A 97 -6.15 1.33 -12.92
C VAL A 97 -6.70 1.74 -11.55
N ILE A 98 -7.90 1.27 -11.19
CA ILE A 98 -8.54 1.54 -9.90
C ILE A 98 -7.71 0.99 -8.76
N THR A 99 -7.29 -0.29 -8.86
CA THR A 99 -6.39 -0.93 -7.89
C THR A 99 -5.11 -0.12 -7.73
N GLN A 100 -4.50 0.26 -8.84
CA GLN A 100 -3.31 1.09 -8.86
C GLN A 100 -3.52 2.42 -8.11
N ARG A 101 -4.65 3.09 -8.31
CA ARG A 101 -4.98 4.35 -7.63
C ARG A 101 -5.23 4.16 -6.14
N ILE A 102 -5.90 3.08 -5.74
CA ILE A 102 -6.11 2.73 -4.32
C ILE A 102 -4.76 2.48 -3.63
N TYR A 103 -3.86 1.75 -4.29
CA TYR A 103 -2.50 1.54 -3.79
C TYR A 103 -1.72 2.84 -3.67
N ASN A 104 -1.87 3.77 -4.62
CA ASN A 104 -1.20 5.07 -4.59
C ASN A 104 -1.60 5.91 -3.36
N GLU A 105 -2.79 5.69 -2.81
CA GLU A 105 -3.25 6.34 -1.58
C GLU A 105 -2.88 5.56 -0.30
N SER A 106 -1.87 4.72 -0.36
CA SER A 106 -1.37 3.95 0.79
C SER A 106 -2.45 3.06 1.44
N GLY A 107 -3.34 2.50 0.63
CA GLY A 107 -4.45 1.68 1.10
C GLY A 107 -5.62 2.46 1.69
N LEU A 108 -5.54 3.80 1.71
CA LEU A 108 -6.68 4.66 2.03
C LEU A 108 -7.52 4.84 0.78
N ASN A 109 -8.46 3.93 0.55
CA ASN A 109 -9.33 4.06 -0.61
C ASN A 109 -10.30 5.25 -0.45
N ARG A 110 -9.88 6.44 -0.88
CA ARG A 110 -10.71 7.65 -0.94
C ARG A 110 -11.36 7.83 -2.30
N ILE A 111 -10.93 7.07 -3.29
CA ILE A 111 -11.23 7.26 -4.70
C ILE A 111 -12.37 6.36 -5.14
N ALA A 112 -12.35 5.07 -4.77
CA ALA A 112 -13.26 4.07 -5.30
C ALA A 112 -14.18 3.49 -4.21
N ARG A 113 -15.43 3.23 -4.55
CA ARG A 113 -16.37 2.46 -3.74
C ARG A 113 -17.15 1.50 -4.64
N LEU A 114 -17.56 0.40 -4.04
CA LEU A 114 -18.47 -0.54 -4.69
C LEU A 114 -19.91 -0.07 -4.51
N VAL A 115 -20.70 -0.17 -5.55
CA VAL A 115 -22.16 -0.03 -5.50
C VAL A 115 -22.80 -1.28 -6.11
N VAL A 116 -23.85 -1.79 -5.50
CA VAL A 116 -24.60 -2.95 -5.98
C VAL A 116 -26.08 -2.61 -6.12
N PHE A 117 -26.74 -3.16 -7.14
CA PHE A 117 -28.18 -3.10 -7.31
C PHE A 117 -28.90 -4.22 -6.53
N ASP A 118 -28.25 -5.38 -6.41
CA ASP A 118 -28.70 -6.52 -5.64
C ASP A 118 -27.69 -6.82 -4.52
N PRO A 119 -28.13 -6.92 -3.26
CA PRO A 119 -27.25 -7.30 -2.16
C PRO A 119 -26.48 -8.62 -2.41
N ALA A 120 -27.08 -9.57 -3.15
CA ALA A 120 -26.41 -10.81 -3.52
C ALA A 120 -25.16 -10.60 -4.39
N ALA A 121 -25.10 -9.51 -5.14
CA ALA A 121 -23.92 -9.16 -5.94
C ALA A 121 -22.68 -8.81 -5.08
N ARG A 122 -22.79 -8.70 -3.76
CA ARG A 122 -21.63 -8.59 -2.86
C ARG A 122 -20.87 -9.91 -2.71
N PHE A 123 -21.53 -11.04 -2.97
CA PHE A 123 -20.87 -12.33 -2.94
C PHE A 123 -19.90 -12.46 -4.12
N GLY A 124 -18.68 -12.89 -3.83
CA GLY A 124 -17.61 -12.99 -4.84
C GLY A 124 -16.85 -11.69 -5.12
N MET A 125 -17.10 -10.65 -4.34
CA MET A 125 -16.30 -9.41 -4.41
C MET A 125 -14.82 -9.73 -4.15
N PRO A 126 -13.88 -9.18 -4.94
CA PRO A 126 -12.45 -9.33 -4.75
C PRO A 126 -12.00 -8.95 -3.33
N LEU A 127 -11.08 -9.74 -2.76
CA LEU A 127 -10.59 -9.54 -1.39
C LEU A 127 -10.07 -8.13 -1.12
N ASP A 128 -9.41 -7.55 -2.11
CA ASP A 128 -8.86 -6.19 -2.02
C ASP A 128 -9.93 -5.11 -1.84
N LEU A 129 -11.16 -5.40 -2.25
CA LEU A 129 -12.29 -4.48 -2.15
C LEU A 129 -13.19 -4.75 -0.94
N GLN A 130 -13.09 -5.94 -0.32
CA GLN A 130 -13.94 -6.33 0.82
C GLN A 130 -13.73 -5.46 2.06
N GLY A 131 -12.54 -4.89 2.24
CA GLY A 131 -12.20 -4.01 3.37
C GLY A 131 -12.83 -2.62 3.29
N TYR A 132 -13.50 -2.27 2.19
CA TYR A 132 -14.06 -0.94 1.98
C TYR A 132 -15.58 -0.96 2.03
N HIS A 133 -16.16 0.19 2.45
CA HIS A 133 -17.60 0.34 2.49
C HIS A 133 -18.22 0.20 1.09
N SER A 134 -19.26 -0.63 0.98
CA SER A 134 -20.06 -0.81 -0.25
C SER A 134 -21.46 -0.24 -0.07
N PHE A 135 -21.98 0.36 -1.12
CA PHE A 135 -23.29 0.97 -1.16
C PHE A 135 -24.31 0.07 -1.86
N HIS A 136 -25.58 0.22 -1.50
CA HIS A 136 -26.70 -0.22 -2.32
C HIS A 136 -27.22 0.97 -3.13
N ALA A 137 -27.38 0.81 -4.45
CA ALA A 137 -27.68 1.91 -5.35
C ALA A 137 -28.92 2.74 -4.97
N THR A 138 -29.96 2.07 -4.50
CA THR A 138 -31.23 2.73 -4.11
C THR A 138 -31.21 3.15 -2.63
N ASN A 139 -30.85 2.24 -1.72
CA ASN A 139 -30.99 2.48 -0.29
C ASN A 139 -29.98 3.50 0.24
N ASP A 140 -28.78 3.55 -0.37
CA ASP A 140 -27.67 4.38 0.07
C ASP A 140 -27.44 5.59 -0.85
N PHE A 141 -28.40 5.94 -1.72
CA PHE A 141 -28.24 6.98 -2.74
C PHE A 141 -27.74 8.31 -2.15
N ASN A 142 -28.37 8.81 -1.08
CA ASN A 142 -27.96 10.04 -0.42
C ASN A 142 -26.53 9.94 0.17
N SER A 143 -26.15 8.77 0.66
CA SER A 143 -24.80 8.53 1.17
C SER A 143 -23.76 8.50 0.04
N ILE A 144 -24.13 7.99 -1.13
CA ILE A 144 -23.31 8.02 -2.35
C ILE A 144 -23.11 9.48 -2.79
N VAL A 145 -24.19 10.25 -2.91
CA VAL A 145 -24.12 11.68 -3.27
C VAL A 145 -23.20 12.43 -2.31
N LYS A 146 -23.41 12.25 -1.00
CA LYS A 146 -22.58 12.87 0.03
C LYS A 146 -21.11 12.45 -0.11
N TRP A 147 -20.83 11.17 -0.34
CA TRP A 147 -19.46 10.69 -0.50
C TRP A 147 -18.78 11.27 -1.75
N VAL A 148 -19.49 11.37 -2.87
CA VAL A 148 -18.96 11.94 -4.11
C VAL A 148 -18.69 13.43 -3.95
N THR A 149 -19.66 14.19 -3.38
CA THR A 149 -19.58 15.64 -3.23
C THR A 149 -18.70 16.07 -2.06
N THR A 150 -18.44 15.17 -1.12
CA THR A 150 -17.41 15.41 -0.11
C THR A 150 -16.08 15.45 -0.86
N THR A 151 -15.71 16.64 -1.29
CA THR A 151 -14.41 16.92 -1.83
C THR A 151 -13.43 16.38 -0.78
N SER A 152 -12.63 15.41 -1.14
CA SER A 152 -11.41 15.14 -0.41
C SER A 152 -10.50 16.35 -0.64
N ALA A 153 -10.96 17.51 -0.22
CA ALA A 153 -10.17 18.70 -0.04
C ALA A 153 -9.35 18.57 1.26
N THR A 154 -8.82 17.41 1.48
CA THR A 154 -7.47 17.33 1.93
C THR A 154 -6.68 17.25 0.62
N THR A 155 -6.46 18.41 -0.02
CA THR A 155 -5.13 18.62 -0.58
C THR A 155 -4.22 18.08 0.49
N VAL A 156 -3.69 16.87 0.28
CA VAL A 156 -2.57 16.41 1.08
C VAL A 156 -1.49 17.40 0.66
N THR A 157 -1.45 18.52 1.37
CA THR A 157 -0.29 19.39 1.37
C THR A 157 0.77 18.47 1.90
N LEU A 158 1.55 17.89 0.96
CA LEU A 158 2.66 17.04 1.32
C LEU A 158 3.44 17.83 2.36
N PRO A 159 3.66 17.31 3.56
CA PRO A 159 4.34 18.07 4.59
C PRO A 159 5.66 18.55 4.03
N LEU A 160 5.82 19.86 3.96
CA LEU A 160 7.09 20.47 3.66
C LEU A 160 8.10 20.02 4.73
N LEU A 161 9.39 20.18 4.45
CA LEU A 161 10.45 19.78 5.40
C LEU A 161 10.22 20.34 6.84
N ASN A 162 9.44 21.41 6.94
CA ASN A 162 9.03 22.04 8.20
C ASN A 162 7.82 21.36 8.86
N ASP A 163 7.01 20.59 8.10
CA ASP A 163 5.81 19.89 8.57
C ASP A 163 6.15 18.45 8.97
N TRP A 164 7.21 18.30 9.76
CA TRP A 164 7.57 17.02 10.32
C TRP A 164 6.44 16.51 11.21
N PRO A 165 6.06 15.21 11.16
CA PRO A 165 5.01 14.70 12.02
C PRO A 165 5.27 15.10 13.47
N ALA A 166 4.40 15.93 14.04
CA ALA A 166 4.52 16.35 15.43
C ALA A 166 4.14 15.19 16.33
N ALA A 167 4.97 14.95 17.33
CA ALA A 167 4.84 13.97 18.39
C ALA A 167 5.12 12.50 17.99
N SER A 168 5.86 11.83 18.85
CA SER A 168 6.00 10.38 18.83
C SER A 168 4.63 9.75 19.05
N PRO A 169 4.11 8.99 18.10
CA PRO A 169 2.84 8.33 18.28
C PRO A 169 2.97 7.27 19.38
N VAL A 170 1.92 7.09 20.14
CA VAL A 170 1.79 5.91 20.99
C VAL A 170 1.62 4.72 20.03
N LEU A 171 2.72 4.01 19.80
CA LEU A 171 2.71 2.84 18.95
C LEU A 171 2.07 1.68 19.70
N ASP A 172 0.99 1.13 19.17
CA ASP A 172 0.43 -0.14 19.63
C ASP A 172 1.39 -1.27 19.17
N TRP A 173 2.29 -1.66 20.09
CA TRP A 173 3.34 -2.63 19.79
C TRP A 173 2.82 -4.05 19.90
N GLN A 174 2.70 -4.74 18.78
CA GLN A 174 2.16 -6.10 18.69
C GLN A 174 3.21 -7.23 18.61
N PRO A 175 4.44 -7.03 18.11
CA PRO A 175 5.43 -8.11 18.11
C PRO A 175 5.66 -8.74 19.51
N ALA A 176 6.05 -10.00 19.53
CA ALA A 176 6.25 -10.75 20.76
C ALA A 176 7.38 -10.18 21.62
N ASP A 177 8.37 -9.55 20.97
CA ASP A 177 9.53 -8.91 21.59
C ASP A 177 10.01 -7.76 20.68
N CYS A 178 11.27 -7.40 20.73
CA CYS A 178 11.92 -6.35 19.96
C CYS A 178 11.72 -4.94 20.53
N GLU A 179 11.74 -4.82 21.86
CA GLU A 179 11.64 -3.53 22.54
C GLU A 179 12.69 -2.53 22.04
N SER A 180 13.94 -3.00 21.84
CA SER A 180 15.01 -2.18 21.29
C SER A 180 14.71 -1.67 19.85
N ALA A 181 14.05 -2.49 19.03
CA ALA A 181 13.62 -2.09 17.71
C ALA A 181 12.49 -1.04 17.79
N ARG A 182 11.55 -1.22 18.70
CA ARG A 182 10.47 -0.27 18.95
C ARG A 182 11.01 1.10 19.38
N GLU A 183 11.87 1.11 20.37
CA GLU A 183 12.46 2.35 20.87
C GLU A 183 13.27 3.07 19.81
N ALA A 184 14.14 2.33 19.10
CA ALA A 184 14.92 2.89 18.01
C ALA A 184 14.03 3.45 16.91
N PHE A 185 13.00 2.70 16.51
CA PHE A 185 12.09 3.14 15.46
C PHE A 185 11.27 4.37 15.87
N THR A 186 10.76 4.41 17.10
CA THR A 186 10.04 5.57 17.61
C THR A 186 10.90 6.83 17.56
N ARG A 187 12.17 6.74 17.96
CA ARG A 187 13.12 7.84 17.87
C ARG A 187 13.45 8.21 16.42
N LEU A 188 13.60 7.22 15.53
CA LEU A 188 13.87 7.44 14.10
C LEU A 188 12.81 8.34 13.45
N LEU A 189 11.56 8.18 13.84
CA LEU A 189 10.43 8.92 13.29
C LEU A 189 10.37 10.39 13.75
N THR A 190 11.20 10.82 14.68
CA THR A 190 11.21 12.21 15.14
C THR A 190 12.10 13.08 14.25
N ARG A 191 11.79 14.38 14.23
CA ARG A 191 12.59 15.38 13.50
C ARG A 191 14.05 15.41 13.99
N ASP A 192 14.21 15.45 15.29
CA ASP A 192 15.50 15.60 15.98
C ASP A 192 16.09 14.25 16.38
N ALA A 193 15.80 13.21 15.58
CA ALA A 193 16.33 11.87 15.81
C ALA A 193 17.87 11.92 15.88
N PRO A 194 18.49 11.30 16.89
CA PRO A 194 19.94 11.26 17.03
C PRO A 194 20.61 10.44 15.90
N TYR A 195 19.85 9.65 15.20
CA TYR A 195 20.27 8.84 14.07
C TYR A 195 19.22 8.87 12.95
N ARG A 196 19.61 8.45 11.75
CA ARG A 196 18.77 8.39 10.55
C ARG A 196 18.72 7.01 9.92
N VAL A 197 19.55 6.10 10.44
CA VAL A 197 19.69 4.74 9.94
C VAL A 197 19.46 3.75 11.08
N ILE A 198 18.64 2.74 10.83
CA ILE A 198 18.50 1.56 11.69
C ILE A 198 18.91 0.34 10.89
N LEU A 199 19.75 -0.49 11.48
CA LEU A 199 20.18 -1.78 10.94
C LEU A 199 19.64 -2.89 11.81
N ILE A 200 18.91 -3.84 11.21
CA ILE A 200 18.35 -5.01 11.91
C ILE A 200 18.99 -6.26 11.35
N ARG A 201 19.73 -6.98 12.19
CA ARG A 201 20.44 -8.19 11.81
C ARG A 201 19.86 -9.40 12.52
N GLY A 202 19.63 -10.51 11.79
CA GLY A 202 19.16 -11.76 12.38
C GLY A 202 19.18 -12.92 11.41
N GLN A 203 19.23 -14.14 11.91
CA GLN A 203 19.17 -15.36 11.13
C GLN A 203 17.87 -15.48 10.32
N SER A 204 17.82 -16.41 9.36
CA SER A 204 16.56 -16.74 8.68
C SER A 204 15.53 -17.23 9.70
N GLY A 205 14.27 -16.85 9.53
CA GLY A 205 13.18 -17.28 10.43
C GLY A 205 13.04 -16.48 11.72
N THR A 206 13.91 -15.50 12.03
CA THR A 206 13.80 -14.66 13.26
C THR A 206 12.74 -13.56 13.20
N GLY A 207 11.92 -13.51 12.17
CA GLY A 207 10.81 -12.54 12.08
C GLY A 207 11.15 -11.16 11.49
N LYS A 208 12.35 -10.96 10.90
CA LYS A 208 12.76 -9.68 10.29
C LYS A 208 11.71 -9.11 9.34
N SER A 209 11.25 -9.91 8.38
CA SER A 209 10.27 -9.47 7.38
C SER A 209 8.89 -9.17 7.99
N HIS A 210 8.53 -9.85 9.07
CA HIS A 210 7.33 -9.51 9.83
C HIS A 210 7.50 -8.16 10.52
N LEU A 211 8.63 -7.96 11.18
CA LEU A 211 8.95 -6.71 11.87
C LEU A 211 8.99 -5.53 10.88
N THR A 212 9.66 -5.65 9.73
CA THR A 212 9.75 -4.56 8.74
C THR A 212 8.38 -4.19 8.18
N ARG A 213 7.49 -5.15 7.90
CA ARG A 213 6.09 -4.87 7.49
C ARG A 213 5.32 -4.15 8.59
N TYR A 214 5.49 -4.61 9.82
CA TYR A 214 4.84 -4.00 10.97
C TYR A 214 5.31 -2.55 11.18
N LEU A 215 6.62 -2.29 11.11
CA LEU A 215 7.19 -0.95 11.22
C LEU A 215 6.71 -0.02 10.09
N LEU A 216 6.57 -0.53 8.86
CA LEU A 216 5.96 0.23 7.76
C LEU A 216 4.51 0.61 8.10
N SER A 217 3.72 -0.33 8.60
CA SER A 217 2.32 -0.05 8.97
C SER A 217 2.19 0.99 10.08
N LEU A 218 3.13 0.99 11.01
CA LEU A 218 3.20 2.01 12.06
C LEU A 218 3.56 3.39 11.49
N ALA A 219 4.54 3.47 10.59
CA ALA A 219 4.89 4.72 9.93
C ALA A 219 3.69 5.33 9.19
N LEU A 220 2.93 4.51 8.47
CA LEU A 220 1.71 4.93 7.79
C LEU A 220 0.63 5.44 8.76
N LYS A 221 0.43 4.76 9.88
CA LYS A 221 -0.48 5.22 10.95
C LYS A 221 -0.04 6.54 11.58
N CYS A 222 1.26 6.83 11.53
CA CYS A 222 1.84 8.08 12.03
C CYS A 222 1.87 9.21 11.01
N ASN A 223 1.15 9.06 9.90
CA ASN A 223 1.10 10.01 8.79
C ASN A 223 2.45 10.26 8.09
N TRP A 224 3.34 9.28 8.11
CA TRP A 224 4.51 9.29 7.24
C TRP A 224 4.07 9.00 5.80
N LEU A 225 3.86 10.06 5.02
CA LEU A 225 3.25 9.97 3.69
C LEU A 225 4.20 9.41 2.63
N ALA A 226 5.51 9.60 2.78
CA ALA A 226 6.52 9.04 1.90
C ALA A 226 7.25 7.89 2.62
N CYS A 227 6.66 6.70 2.62
CA CYS A 227 7.33 5.52 3.13
C CYS A 227 7.12 4.32 2.21
N GLY A 228 8.20 3.56 2.00
CA GLY A 228 8.18 2.38 1.14
C GLY A 228 9.06 1.26 1.69
N ARG A 229 8.63 0.02 1.49
CA ARG A 229 9.41 -1.18 1.79
C ARG A 229 9.75 -1.90 0.49
N PHE A 230 11.01 -2.24 0.32
CA PHE A 230 11.53 -3.03 -0.78
C PHE A 230 12.11 -4.35 -0.25
N ASP A 231 11.52 -5.46 -0.65
CA ASP A 231 12.00 -6.80 -0.30
C ASP A 231 12.95 -7.30 -1.39
N LEU A 232 14.21 -7.39 -1.03
CA LEU A 232 15.30 -7.81 -1.93
C LEU A 232 15.42 -9.33 -2.08
N LYS A 233 14.44 -10.09 -1.60
CA LYS A 233 14.48 -11.54 -1.59
C LYS A 233 14.61 -12.10 -3.01
N SER A 234 15.63 -12.94 -3.23
CA SER A 234 15.84 -13.65 -4.49
C SER A 234 14.66 -14.57 -4.82
N GLY A 235 14.27 -14.64 -6.09
CA GLY A 235 13.11 -15.41 -6.54
C GLY A 235 11.77 -14.67 -6.44
N ALA A 236 11.73 -13.49 -5.82
CA ALA A 236 10.62 -12.56 -5.98
C ALA A 236 10.72 -11.87 -7.35
N ASP A 237 9.57 -11.47 -7.89
CA ASP A 237 9.55 -10.55 -9.04
C ASP A 237 10.00 -9.16 -8.55
N LEU A 238 11.31 -8.90 -8.65
CA LEU A 238 11.91 -7.65 -8.18
C LEU A 238 11.37 -6.43 -8.95
N ASP A 239 10.91 -6.60 -10.18
CA ASP A 239 10.27 -5.51 -10.93
C ASP A 239 8.88 -5.18 -10.37
N ALA A 240 8.12 -6.19 -9.96
CA ALA A 240 6.85 -5.97 -9.28
C ALA A 240 7.06 -5.37 -7.88
N GLU A 241 8.06 -5.84 -7.13
CA GLU A 241 8.43 -5.26 -5.82
C GLU A 241 8.87 -3.80 -5.98
N PHE A 242 9.72 -3.51 -6.97
CA PHE A 242 10.14 -2.15 -7.27
C PHE A 242 8.96 -1.26 -7.64
N SER A 243 8.06 -1.74 -8.47
CA SER A 243 6.85 -0.99 -8.85
C SER A 243 5.99 -0.66 -7.63
N ARG A 244 5.79 -1.60 -6.71
CA ARG A 244 5.10 -1.37 -5.42
C ARG A 244 5.83 -0.35 -4.54
N PHE A 245 7.14 -0.47 -4.44
CA PHE A 245 7.97 0.45 -3.67
C PHE A 245 7.86 1.89 -4.16
N VAL A 246 8.02 2.11 -5.47
CA VAL A 246 7.89 3.41 -6.13
C VAL A 246 6.51 4.01 -5.92
N LEU A 247 5.50 3.16 -6.03
CA LEU A 247 4.11 3.52 -5.83
C LEU A 247 3.83 4.01 -4.42
N ASN A 248 4.27 3.25 -3.41
CA ASN A 248 4.10 3.61 -2.01
C ASN A 248 4.81 4.94 -1.66
N LEU A 249 5.88 5.26 -2.38
CA LEU A 249 6.58 6.55 -2.25
C LEU A 249 5.89 7.71 -3.00
N GLY A 250 4.90 7.40 -3.84
CA GLY A 250 4.20 8.40 -4.64
C GLY A 250 5.07 9.10 -5.68
N VAL A 251 6.13 8.46 -6.17
CA VAL A 251 7.09 9.03 -7.15
C VAL A 251 7.02 8.37 -8.52
N ASP A 252 5.96 7.62 -8.80
CA ASP A 252 5.81 6.79 -9.99
C ASP A 252 5.89 7.56 -11.32
N GLU A 253 5.35 8.78 -11.41
CA GLU A 253 5.45 9.58 -12.64
C GLU A 253 6.89 9.94 -13.00
N ALA A 254 7.69 10.34 -12.00
CA ALA A 254 9.09 10.69 -12.20
C ALA A 254 9.96 9.47 -12.58
N VAL A 255 9.55 8.28 -12.13
CA VAL A 255 10.28 7.03 -12.37
C VAL A 255 9.87 6.36 -13.67
N ARG A 256 8.62 6.50 -14.11
CA ARG A 256 8.16 6.00 -15.42
C ARG A 256 8.94 6.57 -16.60
N ALA A 257 9.45 7.79 -16.46
CA ALA A 257 10.33 8.39 -17.47
C ALA A 257 11.67 7.65 -17.63
N VAL A 258 12.02 6.77 -16.69
CA VAL A 258 13.29 6.00 -16.64
C VAL A 258 13.05 4.51 -16.91
N THR A 259 11.89 4.13 -17.47
CA THR A 259 11.57 2.74 -17.79
C THR A 259 12.54 2.19 -18.83
N GLY A 260 13.28 1.14 -18.46
CA GLY A 260 14.22 0.43 -19.34
C GLY A 260 15.70 0.52 -18.93
N GLY A 261 16.02 1.25 -17.86
CA GLY A 261 17.38 1.32 -17.31
C GLY A 261 17.72 0.14 -16.39
N SER A 262 19.01 0.00 -16.09
CA SER A 262 19.48 -0.92 -15.03
C SER A 262 18.78 -0.61 -13.70
N PRO A 263 18.76 -1.54 -12.73
CA PRO A 263 18.24 -1.30 -11.39
C PRO A 263 18.75 0.00 -10.76
N ARG A 264 20.04 0.29 -10.92
CA ARG A 264 20.66 1.51 -10.43
C ARG A 264 20.03 2.78 -11.00
N VAL A 265 19.85 2.85 -12.33
CA VAL A 265 19.26 4.02 -13.00
C VAL A 265 17.81 4.26 -12.52
N ARG A 266 17.05 3.20 -12.34
CA ARG A 266 15.66 3.29 -11.84
C ARG A 266 15.61 3.82 -10.41
N LEU A 267 16.49 3.34 -9.55
CA LEU A 267 16.57 3.79 -8.16
C LEU A 267 17.12 5.22 -8.02
N ASP A 268 18.04 5.62 -8.86
CA ASP A 268 18.51 7.02 -8.94
C ASP A 268 17.35 7.95 -9.32
N GLY A 269 16.46 7.52 -10.21
CA GLY A 269 15.22 8.23 -10.54
C GLY A 269 14.31 8.43 -9.30
N VAL A 270 14.12 7.38 -8.50
CA VAL A 270 13.38 7.47 -7.22
C VAL A 270 14.04 8.49 -6.29
N PHE A 271 15.35 8.38 -6.13
CA PHE A 271 16.09 9.25 -5.20
C PHE A 271 16.05 10.72 -5.61
N ASN A 272 16.16 10.99 -6.90
CA ASN A 272 16.06 12.35 -7.43
C ASN A 272 14.65 12.94 -7.24
N ALA A 273 13.61 12.13 -7.44
CA ALA A 273 12.22 12.54 -7.20
C ALA A 273 11.97 12.84 -5.71
N LEU A 274 12.45 11.98 -4.82
CA LEU A 274 12.34 12.19 -3.37
C LEU A 274 13.11 13.43 -2.91
N ARG A 275 14.31 13.65 -3.48
CA ARG A 275 15.13 14.87 -3.20
C ARG A 275 14.41 16.14 -3.64
N ALA A 276 13.77 16.12 -4.81
CA ALA A 276 13.04 17.29 -5.31
C ALA A 276 11.84 17.64 -4.42
N ARG A 277 11.21 16.66 -3.79
CA ARG A 277 10.11 16.88 -2.84
C ARG A 277 10.58 17.34 -1.47
N ALA A 278 11.78 16.94 -1.04
CA ALA A 278 12.39 17.25 0.25
C ALA A 278 11.48 17.01 1.47
N GLN A 279 10.56 16.07 1.37
CA GLN A 279 9.63 15.70 2.46
C GLN A 279 10.18 14.56 3.31
N PRO A 280 9.76 14.43 4.59
CA PRO A 280 10.15 13.31 5.43
C PRO A 280 9.86 11.97 4.75
N THR A 281 10.91 11.20 4.51
CA THR A 281 10.85 9.94 3.75
C THR A 281 11.47 8.81 4.54
N LEU A 282 10.76 7.69 4.62
CA LEU A 282 11.24 6.45 5.26
C LEU A 282 11.34 5.34 4.21
N LEU A 283 12.53 4.82 4.01
CA LEU A 283 12.79 3.67 3.14
C LEU A 283 13.17 2.47 4.00
N LEU A 284 12.49 1.36 3.77
CA LEU A 284 12.76 0.08 4.44
C LEU A 284 13.25 -0.93 3.39
N PHE A 285 14.41 -1.49 3.62
CA PHE A 285 15.00 -2.56 2.79
C PHE A 285 15.07 -3.85 3.58
N ASP A 286 14.44 -4.89 3.06
CA ASP A 286 14.40 -6.20 3.69
C ASP A 286 15.19 -7.23 2.87
N THR A 287 15.71 -8.25 3.53
CA THR A 287 16.49 -9.34 2.91
C THR A 287 17.73 -8.83 2.15
N PHE A 288 18.42 -7.86 2.75
CA PHE A 288 19.53 -7.13 2.13
C PHE A 288 20.60 -8.05 1.52
N GLU A 289 20.91 -9.16 2.17
CA GLU A 289 21.92 -10.13 1.74
C GLU A 289 21.60 -10.83 0.40
N GLN A 290 20.39 -10.74 -0.09
CA GLN A 290 19.95 -11.35 -1.35
C GLN A 290 19.80 -10.33 -2.49
N GLY A 291 20.10 -9.08 -2.23
CA GLY A 291 19.81 -7.97 -3.15
C GLY A 291 20.68 -7.91 -4.41
N GLY A 292 21.84 -8.58 -4.44
CA GLY A 292 22.75 -8.48 -5.59
C GLY A 292 23.08 -7.02 -5.94
N GLU A 293 22.84 -6.61 -7.19
CA GLU A 293 23.07 -5.23 -7.65
C GLU A 293 22.20 -4.19 -6.89
N TRP A 294 21.03 -4.57 -6.41
CA TRP A 294 20.18 -3.72 -5.61
C TRP A 294 20.74 -3.44 -4.21
N ALA A 295 21.51 -4.39 -3.66
CA ALA A 295 22.17 -4.18 -2.38
C ALA A 295 23.23 -3.06 -2.47
N GLN A 296 23.97 -2.98 -3.58
CA GLN A 296 24.92 -1.90 -3.82
C GLN A 296 24.22 -0.52 -3.84
N TRP A 297 23.02 -0.46 -4.42
CA TRP A 297 22.24 0.76 -4.40
C TRP A 297 21.82 1.16 -2.98
N VAL A 298 21.47 0.21 -2.11
CA VAL A 298 21.15 0.51 -0.71
C VAL A 298 22.35 1.12 0.00
N GLU A 299 23.55 0.62 -0.26
CA GLU A 299 24.80 1.18 0.27
C GLU A 299 25.04 2.60 -0.26
N ASP A 300 24.80 2.85 -1.56
CA ASP A 300 24.89 4.17 -2.16
C ASP A 300 23.88 5.14 -1.52
N ALA A 301 22.65 4.68 -1.21
CA ALA A 301 21.64 5.45 -0.50
C ALA A 301 22.10 5.83 0.92
N LEU A 302 22.76 4.92 1.62
CA LEU A 302 23.34 5.19 2.93
C LEU A 302 24.38 6.32 2.86
N LEU A 303 25.20 6.37 1.81
CA LEU A 303 26.20 7.42 1.59
C LEU A 303 25.59 8.81 1.36
N VAL A 304 24.33 8.89 0.90
CA VAL A 304 23.62 10.17 0.72
C VAL A 304 22.99 10.66 2.02
N THR A 305 22.73 9.78 2.98
CA THR A 305 22.02 10.09 4.23
C THR A 305 22.59 11.31 5.00
N PRO A 306 23.91 11.55 5.09
CA PRO A 306 24.44 12.72 5.77
C PRO A 306 23.97 14.07 5.17
N ARG A 307 23.72 14.07 3.85
CA ARG A 307 23.27 15.27 3.09
C ARG A 307 21.76 15.34 2.92
N ALA A 308 21.02 14.34 3.39
CA ALA A 308 19.57 14.22 3.24
C ALA A 308 18.88 14.22 4.62
N PRO A 309 18.69 15.36 5.29
CA PRO A 309 18.09 15.44 6.62
C PRO A 309 16.63 14.94 6.66
N TRP A 310 15.98 14.91 5.52
CA TRP A 310 14.61 14.43 5.30
C TRP A 310 14.52 12.90 5.20
N LEU A 311 15.65 12.18 5.03
CA LEU A 311 15.67 10.75 4.77
C LEU A 311 15.87 9.95 6.06
N ARG A 312 15.10 8.87 6.19
CA ARG A 312 15.27 7.81 7.20
C ARG A 312 15.39 6.47 6.49
N LEU A 313 16.32 5.65 6.94
CA LEU A 313 16.59 4.33 6.37
C LEU A 313 16.48 3.25 7.43
N LEU A 314 15.87 2.13 7.04
CA LEU A 314 15.89 0.90 7.81
C LEU A 314 16.33 -0.24 6.89
N VAL A 315 17.38 -0.95 7.26
CA VAL A 315 17.90 -2.09 6.49
C VAL A 315 17.88 -3.33 7.37
N ALA A 316 17.21 -4.37 6.89
CA ALA A 316 17.11 -5.66 7.58
C ALA A 316 17.68 -6.80 6.73
N GLY A 317 18.42 -7.71 7.37
CA GLY A 317 19.04 -8.83 6.68
C GLY A 317 19.70 -9.82 7.64
N GLN A 318 20.21 -10.91 7.13
CA GLN A 318 21.15 -11.79 7.86
C GLN A 318 22.52 -11.09 7.97
N HIS A 319 22.90 -10.44 6.87
CA HIS A 319 24.01 -9.49 6.82
C HIS A 319 23.42 -8.10 6.56
N VAL A 320 24.03 -7.08 7.13
CA VAL A 320 23.66 -5.68 6.94
C VAL A 320 24.94 -4.87 6.68
N PRO A 321 24.84 -3.70 6.00
CA PRO A 321 25.98 -2.84 5.79
C PRO A 321 26.68 -2.48 7.09
N GLN A 322 28.02 -2.35 7.04
CA GLN A 322 28.82 -2.02 8.22
C GLN A 322 29.00 -0.50 8.29
N PRO A 323 28.59 0.16 9.39
CA PRO A 323 28.72 1.61 9.50
C PRO A 323 30.16 2.08 9.78
N ALA A 324 30.99 1.25 10.40
CA ALA A 324 32.31 1.63 10.86
C ALA A 324 33.20 2.20 9.74
N GLY A 325 33.74 3.40 9.95
CA GLY A 325 34.57 4.11 8.98
C GLY A 325 33.84 4.78 7.84
N THR A 326 32.49 4.78 7.85
CA THR A 326 31.68 5.41 6.80
C THR A 326 31.20 6.80 7.19
N ALA A 327 30.80 7.62 6.21
CA ALA A 327 30.26 8.97 6.44
C ALA A 327 28.92 8.97 7.19
N TRP A 328 28.22 7.83 7.26
CA TRP A 328 26.93 7.67 7.94
C TRP A 328 27.01 6.90 9.27
N GLU A 329 28.21 6.57 9.75
CA GLU A 329 28.44 5.86 11.01
C GLU A 329 27.74 6.55 12.18
N ASN A 330 28.00 7.84 12.37
CA ASN A 330 27.42 8.63 13.47
C ASN A 330 25.90 8.90 13.31
N LEU A 331 25.32 8.51 12.17
CA LEU A 331 23.89 8.61 11.90
C LEU A 331 23.18 7.28 12.05
N THR A 332 23.87 6.25 12.53
CA THR A 332 23.33 4.90 12.67
C THR A 332 23.06 4.58 14.13
N ALA A 333 21.86 4.09 14.41
CA ALA A 333 21.55 3.48 15.71
C ALA A 333 22.44 2.23 15.94
N PRO A 334 22.67 1.82 17.18
CA PRO A 334 23.27 0.52 17.43
C PRO A 334 22.56 -0.59 16.65
N ILE A 335 23.33 -1.50 16.02
CA ILE A 335 22.76 -2.60 15.24
C ILE A 335 21.85 -3.43 16.16
N ILE A 336 20.62 -3.64 15.74
CA ILE A 336 19.62 -4.39 16.49
C ILE A 336 19.71 -5.86 16.10
N PRO A 337 20.20 -6.74 17.00
CA PRO A 337 20.22 -8.18 16.74
C PRO A 337 18.84 -8.78 16.99
N LEU A 338 18.27 -9.46 16.00
CA LEU A 338 17.11 -10.33 16.19
C LEU A 338 17.58 -11.77 16.40
N GLN A 339 17.25 -12.30 17.55
CA GLN A 339 17.54 -13.69 17.91
C GLN A 339 16.23 -14.48 18.00
N PRO A 340 16.27 -15.81 17.85
CA PRO A 340 15.13 -16.64 18.18
C PRO A 340 14.70 -16.37 19.63
N LEU A 341 13.42 -16.09 19.82
CA LEU A 341 12.87 -15.82 21.13
C LEU A 341 12.67 -17.12 21.93
N GLY A 342 12.85 -17.06 23.23
CA GLY A 342 12.36 -18.09 24.14
C GLY A 342 10.82 -18.19 24.11
N TRP A 343 10.27 -19.13 24.88
CA TRP A 343 8.82 -19.33 24.92
C TRP A 343 8.09 -18.24 25.74
N GLU A 344 8.76 -17.57 26.67
CA GLU A 344 8.16 -16.59 27.57
C GLU A 344 7.61 -15.36 26.83
N PRO A 345 8.35 -14.70 25.92
CA PRO A 345 7.79 -13.61 25.11
C PRO A 345 6.60 -14.07 24.29
N TRP A 346 6.60 -15.29 23.77
CA TRP A 346 5.48 -15.87 23.03
C TRP A 346 4.26 -16.13 23.91
N TYR A 347 4.48 -16.51 25.17
CA TYR A 347 3.38 -16.63 26.13
C TYR A 347 2.72 -15.26 26.39
N GLN A 348 3.50 -14.22 26.61
CA GLN A 348 2.96 -12.86 26.80
C GLN A 348 2.25 -12.36 25.54
N PHE A 349 2.78 -12.65 24.38
CA PHE A 349 2.12 -12.33 23.11
C PHE A 349 0.79 -13.08 22.96
N GLY A 350 0.79 -14.39 23.14
CA GLY A 350 -0.40 -15.23 23.02
C GLY A 350 -1.50 -14.86 24.01
N LYS A 351 -1.13 -14.48 25.22
CA LYS A 351 -2.07 -14.09 26.27
C LYS A 351 -2.89 -12.85 25.94
N ARG A 352 -2.37 -11.96 25.08
CA ARG A 352 -3.10 -10.77 24.59
C ARG A 352 -4.33 -11.15 23.79
N TYR A 353 -4.26 -12.25 23.02
CA TYR A 353 -5.31 -12.68 22.12
C TYR A 353 -6.08 -13.89 22.64
N ARG A 354 -5.49 -14.67 23.53
CA ARG A 354 -6.05 -15.89 24.14
C ARG A 354 -5.80 -15.88 25.65
N PRO A 355 -6.65 -15.22 26.45
CA PRO A 355 -6.41 -15.04 27.90
C PRO A 355 -6.24 -16.36 28.67
N ASN A 356 -6.82 -17.46 28.18
CA ASN A 356 -6.80 -18.78 28.80
C ASN A 356 -5.62 -19.65 28.34
N ILE A 357 -4.69 -19.10 27.54
CA ILE A 357 -3.52 -19.87 27.07
C ILE A 357 -2.61 -20.18 28.26
N THR A 358 -2.06 -21.41 28.32
CA THR A 358 -1.16 -21.80 29.41
C THR A 358 0.31 -21.76 29.01
N PRO A 359 1.22 -21.58 29.96
CA PRO A 359 2.66 -21.63 29.69
C PRO A 359 3.09 -22.97 29.07
N GLU A 360 2.53 -24.09 29.59
CA GLU A 360 2.84 -25.44 29.13
C GLU A 360 2.49 -25.65 27.66
N PHE A 361 1.33 -25.14 27.23
CA PHE A 361 0.90 -25.17 25.84
C PHE A 361 1.90 -24.41 24.94
N ILE A 362 2.32 -23.20 25.36
CA ILE A 362 3.29 -22.42 24.60
C ILE A 362 4.64 -23.11 24.55
N GLN A 363 5.13 -23.70 25.64
CA GLN A 363 6.38 -24.44 25.66
C GLN A 363 6.36 -25.61 24.66
N GLN A 364 5.26 -26.37 24.61
CA GLN A 364 5.09 -27.45 23.65
C GLN A 364 5.08 -26.94 22.20
N VAL A 365 4.28 -25.92 21.91
CA VAL A 365 4.20 -25.36 20.56
C VAL A 365 5.55 -24.77 20.13
N HIS A 366 6.22 -24.07 21.04
CA HIS A 366 7.54 -23.49 20.80
C HIS A 366 8.58 -24.58 20.47
N SER A 367 8.60 -25.65 21.25
CA SER A 367 9.48 -26.79 21.03
C SER A 367 9.20 -27.50 19.69
N LEU A 368 7.92 -27.76 19.39
CA LEU A 368 7.49 -28.44 18.15
C LEU A 368 7.75 -27.60 16.90
N SER A 369 7.64 -26.28 17.02
CA SER A 369 7.89 -25.36 15.90
C SER A 369 9.36 -25.05 15.66
N GLY A 370 10.27 -25.55 16.51
CA GLY A 370 11.69 -25.18 16.47
C GLY A 370 11.92 -23.68 16.66
N ALA A 371 11.10 -23.02 17.49
CA ALA A 371 11.10 -21.58 17.70
C ALA A 371 10.85 -20.74 16.43
N ASN A 372 10.14 -21.29 15.44
CA ASN A 372 9.85 -20.61 14.21
C ASN A 372 8.84 -19.46 14.42
N HIS A 373 9.28 -18.22 14.30
CA HIS A 373 8.49 -17.03 14.54
C HIS A 373 7.25 -16.93 13.67
N SER A 374 7.32 -17.32 12.39
CA SER A 374 6.18 -17.25 11.48
C SER A 374 5.07 -18.20 11.94
N LEU A 375 5.44 -19.41 12.30
CA LEU A 375 4.51 -20.45 12.73
C LEU A 375 3.86 -20.08 14.09
N LEU A 376 4.70 -19.64 15.05
CA LEU A 376 4.22 -19.18 16.36
C LEU A 376 3.29 -17.98 16.24
N SER A 377 3.64 -17.00 15.41
CA SER A 377 2.81 -15.84 15.15
C SER A 377 1.45 -16.23 14.56
N GLN A 378 1.40 -17.11 13.57
CA GLN A 378 0.16 -17.59 12.96
C GLN A 378 -0.73 -18.36 13.96
N LEU A 379 -0.12 -19.20 14.80
CA LEU A 379 -0.85 -20.00 15.77
C LEU A 379 -1.41 -19.17 16.93
N LEU A 380 -0.74 -18.10 17.31
CA LEU A 380 -1.07 -17.30 18.48
C LEU A 380 -1.86 -16.02 18.18
N SER A 381 -1.75 -15.49 16.96
CA SER A 381 -2.56 -14.36 16.52
C SER A 381 -4.04 -14.74 16.41
N PRO A 382 -4.96 -13.78 16.57
CA PRO A 382 -6.35 -14.03 16.25
C PRO A 382 -6.42 -14.44 14.78
N SER A 383 -7.20 -15.51 14.49
CA SER A 383 -7.53 -15.86 13.11
C SER A 383 -8.26 -14.66 12.49
N VAL A 384 -7.64 -14.08 11.46
CA VAL A 384 -8.23 -13.01 10.66
C VAL A 384 -9.38 -13.57 9.87
#